data_8e2f81780c23f1d9254621fbd0d25009
#
_entry.id   8e2f81780c23f1d9254621fbd0d25009
#
_cell.length_a   1.000
_cell.length_b   1.000
_cell.length_c   1.000
_cell.angle_alpha   90.00
_cell.angle_beta   90.00
_cell.angle_gamma   90.00
#
_symmetry.space_group_name_H-M   'P 1'
#
loop_
_entity.id
_entity.type
_entity.pdbx_description
1 polymer ?
#
loop_
_entity_poly.entity_id
_entity_poly.type
_entity_poly.pdbx_seq_one_letter_code
_entity_poly.pdbx_strand_id
1 'polypeptide(L)'
;AALLCGKNLLLAGEKATGKNVLAENLATVFGHPAWDISFHVNMDASSLIGTDTFRNGKVEFRPGPVYSCACSGGFGIFDEINMARNEALAVLHSALDFRRVIDVPGYERITLADDTRFIATMNYNYAGTRELNEALASRFVVIRMPALTLEDLQRLLREQFPDLSSKYNKQFGLLFMDIQKKCESGELTSKAMDLRGLLD
;
A
#
# COMPACT_ATOMS: atom_id res chain seq x y z
N ALA A 1 17.47 -1.32 -4.51
CA ALA A 1 17.89 -1.04 -5.90
C ALA A 1 16.83 -0.23 -6.65
N ALA A 2 15.57 -0.70 -6.86
CA ALA A 2 14.57 -0.03 -7.69
C ALA A 2 14.29 1.44 -7.26
N LEU A 3 14.06 1.69 -5.98
CA LEU A 3 13.83 3.04 -5.43
C LEU A 3 15.04 3.96 -5.66
N LEU A 4 16.26 3.46 -5.49
CA LEU A 4 17.50 4.21 -5.78
C LEU A 4 17.62 4.58 -7.26
N CYS A 5 17.10 3.73 -8.15
CA CYS A 5 17.04 3.99 -9.59
C CYS A 5 15.83 4.85 -10.00
N GLY A 6 15.15 5.49 -9.07
CA GLY A 6 14.03 6.38 -9.37
C GLY A 6 12.73 5.66 -9.76
N LYS A 7 12.61 4.35 -9.49
CA LYS A 7 11.41 3.57 -9.84
C LYS A 7 10.43 3.52 -8.68
N ASN A 8 9.13 3.45 -9.01
CA ASN A 8 8.08 3.19 -8.05
C ASN A 8 7.93 1.68 -7.81
N LEU A 9 7.45 1.27 -6.64
CA LEU A 9 7.26 -0.14 -6.27
C LEU A 9 5.77 -0.48 -6.12
N LEU A 10 5.39 -1.69 -6.55
CA LEU A 10 4.12 -2.32 -6.23
C LEU A 10 4.38 -3.62 -5.46
N LEU A 11 4.03 -3.64 -4.19
CA LEU A 11 4.11 -4.81 -3.33
C LEU A 11 2.79 -5.57 -3.44
N ALA A 12 2.79 -6.70 -4.12
CA ALA A 12 1.60 -7.47 -4.41
C ALA A 12 1.66 -8.83 -3.72
N GLY A 13 0.59 -9.26 -3.07
CA GLY A 13 0.56 -10.54 -2.37
C GLY A 13 -0.70 -10.72 -1.54
N GLU A 14 -0.79 -11.84 -0.86
CA GLU A 14 -1.90 -12.15 0.04
C GLU A 14 -1.97 -11.20 1.23
N LYS A 15 -3.15 -11.18 1.88
CA LYS A 15 -3.33 -10.39 3.11
C LYS A 15 -2.32 -10.81 4.19
N ALA A 16 -1.90 -9.85 5.00
CA ALA A 16 -1.01 -10.07 6.14
C ALA A 16 0.42 -10.57 5.81
N THR A 17 0.92 -10.39 4.58
CA THR A 17 2.31 -10.70 4.20
C THR A 17 3.33 -9.60 4.52
N GLY A 18 2.97 -8.60 5.33
CA GLY A 18 3.89 -7.54 5.76
C GLY A 18 4.16 -6.44 4.73
N LYS A 19 3.32 -6.28 3.69
CA LYS A 19 3.50 -5.27 2.63
C LYS A 19 3.61 -3.84 3.17
N ASN A 20 2.69 -3.44 4.04
CA ASN A 20 2.66 -2.10 4.61
C ASN A 20 3.87 -1.86 5.54
N VAL A 21 4.18 -2.85 6.37
CA VAL A 21 5.37 -2.80 7.24
C VAL A 21 6.65 -2.62 6.41
N LEU A 22 6.76 -3.32 5.28
CA LEU A 22 7.90 -3.15 4.37
C LEU A 22 7.91 -1.75 3.75
N ALA A 23 6.77 -1.23 3.31
CA ALA A 23 6.67 0.10 2.70
C ALA A 23 7.10 1.22 3.67
N GLU A 24 6.58 1.19 4.90
CA GLU A 24 6.91 2.15 5.96
C GLU A 24 8.39 2.07 6.37
N ASN A 25 8.91 0.85 6.55
CA ASN A 25 10.32 0.65 6.89
C ASN A 25 11.26 1.11 5.77
N LEU A 26 10.87 0.96 4.51
CA LEU A 26 11.67 1.50 3.39
C LEU A 26 11.75 3.02 3.48
N ALA A 27 10.66 3.75 3.73
CA ALA A 27 10.69 5.20 3.91
C ALA A 27 11.62 5.60 5.07
N THR A 28 11.54 4.90 6.20
CA THR A 28 12.40 5.12 7.36
C THR A 28 13.88 4.90 7.05
N VAL A 29 14.21 3.79 6.36
CA VAL A 29 15.61 3.47 5.98
C VAL A 29 16.21 4.53 5.06
N PHE A 30 15.40 5.12 4.18
CA PHE A 30 15.86 6.21 3.31
C PHE A 30 15.90 7.57 4.01
N GLY A 31 15.34 7.69 5.22
CA GLY A 31 15.30 8.94 5.97
C GLY A 31 14.41 10.02 5.34
N HIS A 32 13.43 9.61 4.53
CA HIS A 32 12.49 10.50 3.87
C HIS A 32 11.12 10.48 4.53
N PRO A 33 10.35 11.58 4.48
CA PRO A 33 8.98 11.61 4.98
C PRO A 33 8.09 10.61 4.22
N ALA A 34 7.14 10.01 4.93
CA ALA A 34 6.12 9.14 4.37
C ALA A 34 4.75 9.83 4.37
N TRP A 35 3.99 9.60 3.31
CA TRP A 35 2.64 10.10 3.08
C TRP A 35 1.71 8.92 2.86
N ASP A 36 0.97 8.52 3.90
CA ASP A 36 0.08 7.37 3.82
C ASP A 36 -1.23 7.72 3.14
N ILE A 37 -1.59 6.95 2.14
CA ILE A 37 -2.77 7.17 1.30
C ILE A 37 -3.52 5.85 1.17
N SER A 38 -4.58 5.68 1.98
CA SER A 38 -5.43 4.48 1.92
C SER A 38 -6.47 4.62 0.82
N PHE A 39 -6.47 3.66 -0.10
CA PHE A 39 -7.39 3.63 -1.22
C PHE A 39 -8.69 2.89 -0.88
N HIS A 40 -9.81 3.39 -1.35
CA HIS A 40 -11.13 2.77 -1.16
C HIS A 40 -12.06 3.06 -2.35
N VAL A 41 -13.14 2.30 -2.45
CA VAL A 41 -14.06 2.31 -3.61
C VAL A 41 -14.70 3.66 -3.91
N ASN A 42 -14.87 4.52 -2.90
CA ASN A 42 -15.49 5.84 -3.03
C ASN A 42 -14.48 6.99 -3.24
N MET A 43 -13.19 6.67 -3.36
CA MET A 43 -12.16 7.65 -3.62
C MET A 43 -12.29 8.18 -5.04
N ASP A 44 -12.07 9.47 -5.22
CA ASP A 44 -12.03 10.17 -6.48
C ASP A 44 -10.69 10.88 -6.70
N ALA A 45 -10.51 11.48 -7.87
CA ALA A 45 -9.29 12.21 -8.22
C ALA A 45 -9.05 13.41 -7.30
N SER A 46 -10.10 14.08 -6.83
CA SER A 46 -10.00 15.23 -5.96
C SER A 46 -9.52 14.86 -4.55
N SER A 47 -9.87 13.67 -4.07
CA SER A 47 -9.36 13.13 -2.81
C SER A 47 -7.85 12.91 -2.84
N LEU A 48 -7.28 12.59 -3.99
CA LEU A 48 -5.84 12.36 -4.17
C LEU A 48 -5.05 13.64 -4.40
N ILE A 49 -5.54 14.47 -5.30
CA ILE A 49 -4.82 15.66 -5.77
C ILE A 49 -5.17 16.89 -4.96
N GLY A 50 -6.44 17.06 -4.64
CA GLY A 50 -6.96 18.22 -3.92
C GLY A 50 -8.19 18.80 -4.57
N THR A 51 -8.80 19.75 -3.89
CA THR A 51 -10.05 20.38 -4.32
C THR A 51 -10.10 21.84 -3.88
N ASP A 52 -10.85 22.63 -4.61
CA ASP A 52 -11.14 24.01 -4.22
C ASP A 52 -12.10 24.04 -3.05
N THR A 53 -11.77 24.84 -2.06
CA THR A 53 -12.60 25.08 -0.88
C THR A 53 -12.88 26.57 -0.73
N PHE A 54 -14.11 26.92 -0.37
CA PHE A 54 -14.45 28.31 -0.05
C PHE A 54 -14.16 28.57 1.43
N ARG A 55 -13.20 29.46 1.69
CA ARG A 55 -12.80 29.82 3.05
C ARG A 55 -12.57 31.35 3.14
N ASN A 56 -13.08 31.96 4.18
CA ASN A 56 -12.90 33.43 4.45
C ASN A 56 -13.24 34.33 3.24
N GLY A 57 -14.29 33.98 2.49
CA GLY A 57 -14.73 34.79 1.32
C GLY A 57 -13.88 34.57 0.04
N LYS A 58 -12.96 33.63 0.03
CA LYS A 58 -12.09 33.31 -1.11
C LYS A 58 -12.15 31.85 -1.44
N VAL A 59 -11.92 31.50 -2.71
CA VAL A 59 -11.67 30.15 -3.15
C VAL A 59 -10.19 29.86 -2.98
N GLU A 60 -9.87 28.81 -2.23
CA GLU A 60 -8.50 28.37 -1.96
C GLU A 60 -8.37 26.89 -2.33
N PHE A 61 -7.30 26.53 -3.03
CA PHE A 61 -6.98 25.15 -3.31
C PHE A 61 -6.51 24.44 -2.03
N ARG A 62 -7.21 23.38 -1.65
CA ARG A 62 -6.80 22.48 -0.56
C ARG A 62 -6.07 21.28 -1.15
N PRO A 63 -4.74 21.16 -0.97
CA PRO A 63 -3.96 20.07 -1.53
C PRO A 63 -4.37 18.72 -0.92
N GLY A 64 -4.43 17.71 -1.78
CA GLY A 64 -4.55 16.30 -1.37
C GLY A 64 -3.19 15.69 -1.03
N PRO A 65 -3.18 14.44 -0.54
CA PRO A 65 -1.95 13.80 -0.07
C PRO A 65 -0.95 13.51 -1.20
N VAL A 66 -1.41 13.16 -2.40
CA VAL A 66 -0.51 12.93 -3.55
C VAL A 66 0.15 14.24 -3.99
N TYR A 67 -0.63 15.33 -4.03
CA TYR A 67 -0.09 16.66 -4.33
C TYR A 67 0.96 17.07 -3.29
N SER A 68 0.65 16.91 -2.01
CA SER A 68 1.56 17.27 -0.92
C SER A 68 2.87 16.49 -0.98
N CYS A 69 2.78 15.17 -1.21
CA CYS A 69 3.94 14.31 -1.43
C CYS A 69 4.75 14.76 -2.66
N ALA A 70 4.07 15.09 -3.77
CA ALA A 70 4.73 15.52 -4.99
C ALA A 70 5.55 16.80 -4.81
N CYS A 71 5.02 17.78 -4.06
CA CYS A 71 5.69 19.05 -3.82
C CYS A 71 6.80 18.95 -2.76
N SER A 72 6.57 18.19 -1.69
CA SER A 72 7.47 18.13 -0.53
C SER A 72 8.56 17.10 -0.66
N GLY A 73 8.42 16.15 -1.58
CA GLY A 73 9.29 14.99 -1.70
C GLY A 73 8.95 13.88 -0.71
N GLY A 74 9.71 12.79 -0.79
CA GLY A 74 9.57 11.63 0.07
C GLY A 74 8.76 10.48 -0.55
N PHE A 75 8.19 9.63 0.30
CA PHE A 75 7.50 8.41 -0.12
C PHE A 75 5.99 8.54 -0.01
N GLY A 76 5.28 8.49 -1.13
CA GLY A 76 3.82 8.27 -1.15
C GLY A 76 3.53 6.77 -1.00
N ILE A 77 2.96 6.36 0.13
CA ILE A 77 2.58 4.97 0.38
C ILE A 77 1.11 4.80 0.03
N PHE A 78 0.85 4.06 -1.04
CA PHE A 78 -0.48 3.78 -1.57
C PHE A 78 -0.99 2.45 -1.02
N ASP A 79 -1.77 2.50 0.06
CA ASP A 79 -2.31 1.30 0.66
C ASP A 79 -3.56 0.82 -0.08
N GLU A 80 -3.55 -0.47 -0.46
CA GLU A 80 -4.63 -1.15 -1.17
C GLU A 80 -5.06 -0.43 -2.47
N ILE A 81 -4.10 -0.04 -3.32
CA ILE A 81 -4.35 0.74 -4.55
C ILE A 81 -5.45 0.13 -5.44
N ASN A 82 -5.61 -1.19 -5.43
CA ASN A 82 -6.60 -1.91 -6.23
C ASN A 82 -8.03 -1.91 -5.63
N MET A 83 -8.25 -1.21 -4.52
CA MET A 83 -9.59 -0.94 -3.99
C MET A 83 -10.27 0.24 -4.69
N ALA A 84 -9.50 1.19 -5.21
CA ALA A 84 -10.05 2.34 -5.92
C ALA A 84 -10.50 1.99 -7.35
N ARG A 85 -11.35 2.85 -7.90
CA ARG A 85 -11.78 2.74 -9.30
C ARG A 85 -10.67 3.24 -10.22
N ASN A 86 -10.57 2.65 -11.41
CA ASN A 86 -9.56 3.05 -12.40
C ASN A 86 -9.67 4.52 -12.80
N GLU A 87 -10.88 5.09 -12.81
CA GLU A 87 -11.12 6.49 -13.11
C GLU A 87 -10.46 7.43 -12.08
N ALA A 88 -10.51 7.06 -10.79
CA ALA A 88 -9.82 7.81 -9.74
C ALA A 88 -8.29 7.72 -9.86
N LEU A 89 -7.79 6.56 -10.31
CA LEU A 89 -6.36 6.31 -10.48
C LEU A 89 -5.76 6.97 -11.73
N ALA A 90 -6.60 7.40 -12.69
CA ALA A 90 -6.14 7.99 -13.94
C ALA A 90 -5.23 9.22 -13.74
N VAL A 91 -5.47 10.00 -12.69
CA VAL A 91 -4.65 11.19 -12.36
C VAL A 91 -3.21 10.84 -11.92
N LEU A 92 -2.96 9.59 -11.54
CA LEU A 92 -1.63 9.14 -11.12
C LEU A 92 -0.72 8.78 -12.30
N HIS A 93 -1.26 8.58 -13.51
CA HIS A 93 -0.46 8.10 -14.64
C HIS A 93 0.73 9.01 -14.97
N SER A 94 0.52 10.33 -14.98
CA SER A 94 1.58 11.30 -15.29
C SER A 94 2.55 11.51 -14.12
N ALA A 95 2.10 11.27 -12.89
CA ALA A 95 2.97 11.31 -11.71
C ALA A 95 3.89 10.08 -11.62
N LEU A 96 3.41 8.92 -12.05
CA LEU A 96 4.11 7.63 -11.93
C LEU A 96 5.02 7.32 -13.12
N ASP A 97 4.88 7.99 -14.26
CA ASP A 97 5.71 7.75 -15.43
C ASP A 97 6.90 8.74 -15.53
N PHE A 98 7.62 8.68 -16.64
CA PHE A 98 8.81 9.51 -16.89
C PHE A 98 8.55 11.02 -16.84
N ARG A 99 7.32 11.47 -17.04
CA ARG A 99 6.93 12.89 -17.00
C ARG A 99 7.02 13.47 -15.59
N ARG A 100 6.71 12.66 -14.58
CA ARG A 100 6.77 13.04 -13.16
C ARG A 100 6.05 14.36 -12.88
N VAL A 101 4.82 14.48 -13.35
CA VAL A 101 4.01 15.71 -13.23
C VAL A 101 2.59 15.40 -12.76
N ILE A 102 1.99 16.37 -12.09
CA ILE A 102 0.56 16.39 -11.77
C ILE A 102 -0.06 17.59 -12.46
N ASP A 103 -1.09 17.35 -13.24
CA ASP A 103 -1.91 18.40 -13.83
C ASP A 103 -3.15 18.61 -12.96
N VAL A 104 -3.30 19.81 -12.40
CA VAL A 104 -4.48 20.23 -11.64
C VAL A 104 -5.26 21.21 -12.51
N PRO A 105 -6.50 20.89 -12.95
CA PRO A 105 -7.30 21.78 -13.76
C PRO A 105 -7.46 23.17 -13.12
N GLY A 106 -7.12 24.22 -13.86
CA GLY A 106 -7.18 25.62 -13.39
C GLY A 106 -5.95 26.09 -12.59
N TYR A 107 -4.96 25.24 -12.39
CA TYR A 107 -3.70 25.56 -11.70
C TYR A 107 -2.49 25.22 -12.57
N GLU A 108 -1.31 25.70 -12.14
CA GLU A 108 -0.08 25.35 -12.82
C GLU A 108 0.25 23.88 -12.65
N ARG A 109 0.84 23.28 -13.70
CA ARG A 109 1.35 21.94 -13.66
C ARG A 109 2.49 21.83 -12.64
N ILE A 110 2.45 20.80 -11.80
CA ILE A 110 3.45 20.55 -10.78
C ILE A 110 4.40 19.46 -11.28
N THR A 111 5.69 19.73 -11.20
CA THR A 111 6.73 18.72 -11.34
C THR A 111 7.01 18.11 -9.96
N LEU A 112 7.07 16.79 -9.89
CA LEU A 112 7.41 16.08 -8.65
C LEU A 112 8.83 16.41 -8.22
N ALA A 113 9.03 16.59 -6.91
CA ALA A 113 10.35 16.69 -6.33
C ALA A 113 11.21 15.46 -6.69
N ASP A 114 12.51 15.64 -6.84
CA ASP A 114 13.43 14.61 -7.36
C ASP A 114 13.45 13.34 -6.51
N ASP A 115 13.28 13.46 -5.21
CA ASP A 115 13.25 12.38 -4.23
C ASP A 115 11.88 11.73 -4.05
N THR A 116 10.81 12.28 -4.66
CA THR A 116 9.47 11.68 -4.59
C THR A 116 9.46 10.29 -5.22
N ARG A 117 8.99 9.29 -4.46
CA ARG A 117 8.75 7.91 -4.93
C ARG A 117 7.41 7.42 -4.41
N PHE A 118 6.82 6.46 -5.11
CA PHE A 118 5.58 5.83 -4.69
C PHE A 118 5.80 4.35 -4.44
N ILE A 119 5.26 3.88 -3.31
CA ILE A 119 5.23 2.46 -2.95
C ILE A 119 3.76 2.09 -2.79
N ALA A 120 3.25 1.27 -3.70
CA ALA A 120 1.87 0.80 -3.64
C ALA A 120 1.80 -0.60 -3.03
N THR A 121 0.73 -0.89 -2.30
CA THR A 121 0.38 -2.24 -1.86
C THR A 121 -0.87 -2.73 -2.56
N MET A 122 -0.95 -4.03 -2.83
CA MET A 122 -2.09 -4.67 -3.47
C MET A 122 -2.32 -6.04 -2.87
N ASN A 123 -3.57 -6.35 -2.53
CA ASN A 123 -4.00 -7.68 -2.11
C ASN A 123 -4.59 -8.44 -3.29
N TYR A 124 -4.25 -9.74 -3.42
CA TYR A 124 -4.89 -10.66 -4.36
C TYR A 124 -6.14 -11.29 -3.73
N ASN A 125 -7.10 -11.66 -4.57
CA ASN A 125 -8.24 -12.51 -4.22
C ASN A 125 -9.05 -12.07 -2.99
N TYR A 126 -9.12 -10.76 -2.74
CA TYR A 126 -9.88 -10.22 -1.62
C TYR A 126 -11.20 -9.60 -2.10
N ALA A 127 -12.27 -9.77 -1.33
CA ALA A 127 -13.58 -9.20 -1.65
C ALA A 127 -13.50 -7.67 -1.81
N GLY A 128 -13.91 -7.16 -2.97
CA GLY A 128 -13.87 -5.74 -3.31
C GLY A 128 -12.60 -5.28 -4.03
N THR A 129 -11.57 -6.13 -4.14
CA THR A 129 -10.39 -5.81 -4.97
C THR A 129 -10.73 -5.92 -6.45
N ARG A 130 -10.06 -5.10 -7.26
CA ARG A 130 -10.17 -5.07 -8.72
C ARG A 130 -8.81 -5.43 -9.32
N GLU A 131 -8.82 -5.85 -10.56
CA GLU A 131 -7.58 -5.91 -11.32
C GLU A 131 -7.09 -4.48 -11.56
N LEU A 132 -5.83 -4.25 -11.23
CA LEU A 132 -5.18 -2.98 -11.53
C LEU A 132 -5.01 -2.87 -13.06
N ASN A 133 -5.38 -1.73 -13.62
CA ASN A 133 -5.18 -1.46 -15.04
C ASN A 133 -3.70 -1.71 -15.42
N GLU A 134 -3.49 -2.49 -16.47
CA GLU A 134 -2.16 -2.87 -16.95
C GLU A 134 -1.26 -1.65 -17.24
N ALA A 135 -1.84 -0.58 -17.79
CA ALA A 135 -1.13 0.67 -18.04
C ALA A 135 -0.62 1.32 -16.74
N LEU A 136 -1.37 1.21 -15.63
CA LEU A 136 -0.92 1.70 -14.33
C LEU A 136 0.10 0.76 -13.70
N ALA A 137 -0.14 -0.55 -13.76
CA ALA A 137 0.76 -1.57 -13.21
C ALA A 137 2.16 -1.51 -13.85
N SER A 138 2.25 -1.21 -15.17
CA SER A 138 3.52 -1.08 -15.90
C SER A 138 4.41 0.08 -15.43
N ARG A 139 3.88 1.01 -14.63
CA ARG A 139 4.63 2.13 -14.04
C ARG A 139 5.32 1.80 -12.72
N PHE A 140 5.12 0.58 -12.26
CA PHE A 140 5.73 0.06 -11.03
C PHE A 140 6.68 -1.10 -11.33
N VAL A 141 7.69 -1.23 -10.50
CA VAL A 141 8.42 -2.50 -10.37
C VAL A 141 7.61 -3.36 -9.41
N VAL A 142 7.05 -4.45 -9.91
CA VAL A 142 6.20 -5.35 -9.13
C VAL A 142 7.04 -6.33 -8.35
N ILE A 143 6.85 -6.36 -7.03
CA ILE A 143 7.44 -7.34 -6.13
C ILE A 143 6.30 -8.21 -5.58
N ARG A 144 6.36 -9.50 -5.89
CA ARG A 144 5.43 -10.47 -5.32
C ARG A 144 5.92 -10.89 -3.94
N MET A 145 5.15 -10.54 -2.92
CA MET A 145 5.42 -10.96 -1.56
C MET A 145 5.04 -12.44 -1.41
N PRO A 146 5.95 -13.29 -0.94
CA PRO A 146 5.64 -14.69 -0.73
C PRO A 146 4.58 -14.86 0.37
N ALA A 147 3.82 -15.93 0.31
CA ALA A 147 2.97 -16.35 1.42
C ALA A 147 3.84 -16.67 2.65
N LEU A 148 3.27 -16.45 3.83
CA LEU A 148 3.97 -16.70 5.09
C LEU A 148 4.18 -18.22 5.26
N THR A 149 5.42 -18.65 5.50
CA THR A 149 5.72 -20.04 5.79
C THR A 149 5.52 -20.34 7.29
N LEU A 150 5.38 -21.64 7.63
CA LEU A 150 5.32 -22.04 9.04
C LEU A 150 6.58 -21.62 9.82
N GLU A 151 7.73 -21.67 9.18
CA GLU A 151 9.01 -21.27 9.79
C GLU A 151 9.06 -19.76 10.07
N ASP A 152 8.59 -18.95 9.12
CA ASP A 152 8.50 -17.50 9.30
C ASP A 152 7.52 -17.13 10.40
N LEU A 153 6.37 -17.81 10.44
CA LEU A 153 5.38 -17.60 11.51
C LEU A 153 5.93 -17.98 12.88
N GLN A 154 6.62 -19.12 12.98
CA GLN A 154 7.24 -19.54 14.24
C GLN A 154 8.36 -18.60 14.69
N ARG A 155 9.12 -18.03 13.76
CA ARG A 155 10.12 -17.00 14.05
C ARG A 155 9.45 -15.74 14.58
N LEU A 156 8.41 -15.27 13.91
CA LEU A 156 7.63 -14.08 14.30
C LEU A 156 7.01 -14.26 15.70
N LEU A 157 6.41 -15.43 15.98
CA LEU A 157 5.87 -15.74 17.30
C LEU A 157 6.94 -15.75 18.40
N ARG A 158 8.15 -16.23 18.12
CA ARG A 158 9.27 -16.18 19.08
C ARG A 158 9.76 -14.75 19.37
N GLU A 159 9.75 -13.91 18.33
CA GLU A 159 10.16 -12.51 18.47
C GLU A 159 9.13 -11.69 19.25
N GLN A 160 7.84 -11.93 19.00
CA GLN A 160 6.75 -11.20 19.67
C GLN A 160 6.46 -11.72 21.09
N PHE A 161 6.60 -13.03 21.29
CA PHE A 161 6.31 -13.70 22.57
C PHE A 161 7.49 -14.52 23.04
N PRO A 162 8.55 -13.87 23.58
CA PRO A 162 9.78 -14.56 24.00
C PRO A 162 9.55 -15.64 25.07
N ASP A 163 8.55 -15.45 25.91
CA ASP A 163 8.19 -16.37 27.01
C ASP A 163 7.34 -17.57 26.54
N LEU A 164 6.91 -17.58 25.27
CA LEU A 164 6.10 -18.67 24.73
C LEU A 164 6.96 -19.93 24.55
N SER A 165 6.58 -21.03 25.22
CA SER A 165 7.35 -22.28 25.08
C SER A 165 7.36 -22.78 23.63
N SER A 166 8.44 -23.43 23.22
CA SER A 166 8.61 -23.97 21.86
C SER A 166 7.48 -24.93 21.44
N LYS A 167 6.88 -25.63 22.41
CA LYS A 167 5.74 -26.52 22.19
C LYS A 167 4.50 -25.71 21.72
N TYR A 168 4.15 -24.66 22.44
CA TYR A 168 3.00 -23.83 22.08
C TYR A 168 3.26 -23.00 20.82
N ASN A 169 4.47 -22.48 20.64
CA ASN A 169 4.86 -21.82 19.40
C ASN A 169 4.56 -22.68 18.17
N LYS A 170 4.99 -23.98 18.22
CA LYS A 170 4.72 -24.93 17.14
C LYS A 170 3.22 -25.20 16.96
N GLN A 171 2.48 -25.36 18.05
CA GLN A 171 1.05 -25.63 18.00
C GLN A 171 0.25 -24.46 17.42
N PHE A 172 0.53 -23.23 17.84
CA PHE A 172 -0.10 -22.03 17.28
C PHE A 172 0.23 -21.84 15.81
N GLY A 173 1.48 -22.04 15.42
CA GLY A 173 1.88 -21.98 14.01
C GLY A 173 1.12 -22.99 13.14
N LEU A 174 1.04 -24.23 13.57
CA LEU A 174 0.31 -25.28 12.83
C LEU A 174 -1.19 -25.00 12.77
N LEU A 175 -1.80 -24.56 13.87
CA LEU A 175 -3.22 -24.19 13.92
C LEU A 175 -3.52 -23.06 12.94
N PHE A 176 -2.70 -22.02 12.92
CA PHE A 176 -2.87 -20.89 12.01
C PHE A 176 -2.81 -21.33 10.55
N MET A 177 -1.79 -22.13 10.19
CA MET A 177 -1.64 -22.64 8.82
C MET A 177 -2.82 -23.54 8.40
N ASP A 178 -3.36 -24.35 9.30
CA ASP A 178 -4.54 -25.18 9.04
C ASP A 178 -5.79 -24.32 8.80
N ILE A 179 -6.01 -23.30 9.62
CA ILE A 179 -7.10 -22.36 9.45
C ILE A 179 -6.98 -21.61 8.12
N GLN A 180 -5.80 -21.11 7.76
CA GLN A 180 -5.58 -20.47 6.46
C GLN A 180 -5.94 -21.41 5.30
N LYS A 181 -5.47 -22.63 5.32
CA LYS A 181 -5.76 -23.63 4.30
C LYS A 181 -7.27 -23.90 4.17
N LYS A 182 -8.00 -23.93 5.28
CA LYS A 182 -9.46 -24.10 5.28
C LYS A 182 -10.20 -22.86 4.78
N CYS A 183 -9.65 -21.67 4.99
CA CYS A 183 -10.17 -20.45 4.37
C CYS A 183 -9.96 -20.45 2.85
N GLU A 184 -8.82 -20.90 2.37
CA GLU A 184 -8.53 -21.03 0.93
C GLU A 184 -9.44 -22.07 0.24
N SER A 185 -9.72 -23.20 0.91
CA SER A 185 -10.65 -24.22 0.41
C SER A 185 -12.12 -23.79 0.48
N GLY A 186 -12.44 -22.65 1.11
CA GLY A 186 -13.82 -22.17 1.28
C GLY A 186 -14.59 -22.85 2.42
N GLU A 187 -13.95 -23.70 3.22
CA GLU A 187 -14.56 -24.35 4.39
C GLU A 187 -14.81 -23.37 5.54
N LEU A 188 -13.97 -22.35 5.65
CA LEU A 188 -14.08 -21.27 6.63
C LEU A 188 -14.14 -19.92 5.96
N THR A 189 -14.80 -18.96 6.59
CA THR A 189 -14.79 -17.58 6.11
C THR A 189 -13.43 -16.93 6.40
N SER A 190 -12.93 -16.13 5.46
CA SER A 190 -11.66 -15.39 5.61
C SER A 190 -11.63 -14.39 6.79
N LYS A 191 -12.76 -14.22 7.48
CA LYS A 191 -12.86 -13.42 8.71
C LYS A 191 -12.44 -14.22 9.96
N ALA A 192 -12.26 -15.53 9.84
CA ALA A 192 -12.08 -16.39 11.02
C ALA A 192 -10.78 -16.10 11.77
N MET A 193 -9.69 -15.82 11.06
CA MET A 193 -8.41 -15.44 11.67
C MET A 193 -7.49 -14.81 10.61
N ASP A 194 -6.87 -13.69 10.92
CA ASP A 194 -5.74 -13.17 10.18
C ASP A 194 -4.49 -13.12 11.08
N LEU A 195 -3.34 -12.80 10.51
CA LEU A 195 -2.09 -12.77 11.27
C LEU A 195 -2.14 -11.75 12.42
N ARG A 196 -2.84 -10.62 12.25
CA ARG A 196 -3.02 -9.63 13.33
C ARG A 196 -3.77 -10.24 14.50
N GLY A 197 -4.91 -10.89 14.24
CA GLY A 197 -5.67 -11.57 15.29
C GLY A 197 -4.97 -12.76 15.95
N LEU A 198 -3.87 -13.26 15.39
CA LEU A 198 -3.00 -14.22 16.05
C LEU A 198 -1.98 -13.55 16.97
N LEU A 199 -1.55 -12.33 16.63
CA LEU A 199 -0.51 -11.59 17.36
C LEU A 199 -1.07 -10.69 18.47
N ASP A 200 -2.36 -10.33 18.40
CA ASP A 200 -3.10 -9.61 19.46
C ASP A 200 -3.55 -10.56 20.58
#